data_f2df0e9a9418209b234ffb3f04979e7a
#
_entry.id   f2df0e9a9418209b234ffb3f04979e7a
#
_cell.length_a   1.000
_cell.length_b   1.000
_cell.length_c   1.000
_cell.angle_alpha   90.00
_cell.angle_beta   90.00
_cell.angle_gamma   90.00
#
_symmetry.space_group_name_H-M   'P 1'
#
loop_
_entity.id
_entity.type
_entity.pdbx_description
1 polymer ?
#
loop_
_entity_poly.entity_id
_entity_poly.type
_entity_poly.pdbx_seq_one_letter_code
_entity_poly.pdbx_strand_id
1 'polypeptide(L)'
;MKPRSPGALLLARLLRRRIVVASLAVIGLIVGAAILAPWIAPYGPTKMDIVHRLKPPVALHWFGTDDFGRDVLTRTLYGARISLSVGLMVVALASLLGTALGLFAGYVRKLDAALMRFTDALMAFPDILLAIALLAGLGPSLFNVVLALGIVYTPRVARVVRGATLVLRELQFVEAAEALGATDARIMLVHLLPNLVSPLIVQGTFIFAYAILTEAALSFLGAGVPPTTPTWGNMIAGAQQYMNQADWLILAPGLAIVLTVLSLQIVGDGLRDALDPKLQRLM
;
A
#
# COMPACT_ATOMS: atom_id res chain seq x y z
N MET A 1 -35.13 -14.67 11.20
CA MET A 1 -33.86 -14.50 10.48
C MET A 1 -32.79 -14.06 11.49
N LYS A 2 -31.67 -14.80 11.65
CA LYS A 2 -30.57 -14.36 12.52
C LYS A 2 -29.99 -13.03 11.99
N PRO A 3 -29.83 -12.00 12.82
CA PRO A 3 -29.19 -10.76 12.39
C PRO A 3 -27.79 -11.08 11.83
N ARG A 4 -27.55 -10.73 10.57
CA ARG A 4 -26.22 -10.91 9.97
C ARG A 4 -25.23 -9.99 10.67
N SER A 5 -24.03 -10.49 10.98
CA SER A 5 -22.99 -9.67 11.57
C SER A 5 -22.65 -8.47 10.65
N PRO A 6 -22.24 -7.31 11.18
CA PRO A 6 -21.88 -6.13 10.36
C PRO A 6 -20.87 -6.45 9.26
N GLY A 7 -19.90 -7.33 9.54
CA GLY A 7 -18.90 -7.78 8.57
C GLY A 7 -19.50 -8.63 7.43
N ALA A 8 -20.49 -9.49 7.74
CA ALA A 8 -21.17 -10.27 6.71
C ALA A 8 -22.01 -9.40 5.76
N LEU A 9 -22.61 -8.32 6.28
CA LEU A 9 -23.32 -7.34 5.45
C LEU A 9 -22.37 -6.56 4.55
N LEU A 10 -21.23 -6.14 5.07
CA LEU A 10 -20.17 -5.47 4.30
C LEU A 10 -19.67 -6.36 3.17
N LEU A 11 -19.32 -7.61 3.49
CA LEU A 11 -18.88 -8.58 2.49
C LEU A 11 -19.94 -8.83 1.41
N ALA A 12 -21.19 -8.99 1.80
CA ALA A 12 -22.29 -9.18 0.86
C ALA A 12 -22.49 -7.98 -0.09
N ARG A 13 -22.25 -6.75 0.38
CA ARG A 13 -22.30 -5.53 -0.46
C ARG A 13 -21.13 -5.47 -1.44
N LEU A 14 -19.90 -5.75 -0.99
CA LEU A 14 -18.73 -5.80 -1.84
C LEU A 14 -18.88 -6.84 -2.96
N LEU A 15 -19.36 -8.04 -2.61
CA LEU A 15 -19.54 -9.14 -3.57
C LEU A 15 -20.70 -8.91 -4.58
N ARG A 16 -21.57 -7.93 -4.35
CA ARG A 16 -22.59 -7.55 -5.36
C ARG A 16 -22.00 -6.76 -6.54
N ARG A 17 -20.84 -6.09 -6.36
CA ARG A 17 -20.20 -5.30 -7.40
C ARG A 17 -19.22 -6.17 -8.17
N ARG A 18 -19.54 -6.57 -9.38
CA ARG A 18 -18.72 -7.46 -10.23
C ARG A 18 -17.28 -6.96 -10.41
N ILE A 19 -17.10 -5.64 -10.56
CA ILE A 19 -15.77 -5.05 -10.74
C ILE A 19 -14.91 -5.20 -9.47
N VAL A 20 -15.50 -5.06 -8.28
CA VAL A 20 -14.79 -5.27 -6.99
C VAL A 20 -14.41 -6.74 -6.83
N VAL A 21 -15.32 -7.67 -7.20
CA VAL A 21 -15.03 -9.11 -7.17
C VAL A 21 -13.90 -9.47 -8.13
N ALA A 22 -13.91 -8.93 -9.36
CA ALA A 22 -12.82 -9.14 -10.32
C ALA A 22 -11.49 -8.60 -9.79
N SER A 23 -11.49 -7.40 -9.17
CA SER A 23 -10.29 -6.80 -8.57
C SER A 23 -9.78 -7.61 -7.38
N LEU A 24 -10.66 -8.12 -6.52
CA LEU A 24 -10.27 -9.03 -5.43
C LEU A 24 -9.68 -10.34 -5.96
N ALA A 25 -10.23 -10.88 -7.05
CA ALA A 25 -9.68 -12.08 -7.70
C ALA A 25 -8.27 -11.81 -8.28
N VAL A 26 -8.06 -10.65 -8.93
CA VAL A 26 -6.74 -10.24 -9.46
C VAL A 26 -5.73 -10.09 -8.32
N ILE A 27 -6.07 -9.39 -7.23
CA ILE A 27 -5.19 -9.25 -6.06
C ILE A 27 -4.91 -10.63 -5.46
N GLY A 28 -5.92 -11.47 -5.29
CA GLY A 28 -5.77 -12.83 -4.77
C GLY A 28 -4.84 -13.69 -5.62
N LEU A 29 -4.93 -13.57 -6.95
CA LEU A 29 -4.06 -14.26 -7.89
C LEU A 29 -2.62 -13.76 -7.78
N ILE A 30 -2.39 -12.45 -7.73
CA ILE A 30 -1.05 -11.84 -7.62
C ILE A 30 -0.42 -12.21 -6.26
N VAL A 31 -1.17 -12.10 -5.16
CA VAL A 31 -0.69 -12.49 -3.82
C VAL A 31 -0.42 -13.99 -3.76
N GLY A 32 -1.31 -14.81 -4.32
CA GLY A 32 -1.11 -16.26 -4.42
C GLY A 32 0.14 -16.61 -5.22
N ALA A 33 0.34 -15.98 -6.37
CA ALA A 33 1.54 -16.16 -7.20
C ALA A 33 2.81 -15.71 -6.46
N ALA A 34 2.76 -14.60 -5.71
CA ALA A 34 3.87 -14.14 -4.89
C ALA A 34 4.22 -15.13 -3.76
N ILE A 35 3.23 -15.67 -3.07
CA ILE A 35 3.45 -16.68 -2.00
C ILE A 35 4.00 -17.97 -2.60
N LEU A 36 3.43 -18.43 -3.68
CA LEU A 36 3.80 -19.68 -4.35
C LEU A 36 5.06 -19.55 -5.22
N ALA A 37 5.63 -18.35 -5.40
CA ALA A 37 6.80 -18.11 -6.23
C ALA A 37 7.94 -19.13 -6.00
N PRO A 38 8.32 -19.55 -4.78
CA PRO A 38 9.37 -20.52 -4.58
C PRO A 38 9.09 -21.91 -5.17
N TRP A 39 7.82 -22.25 -5.39
CA TRP A 39 7.40 -23.57 -5.92
C TRP A 39 7.04 -23.53 -7.40
N ILE A 40 6.55 -22.40 -7.91
CA ILE A 40 6.08 -22.25 -9.30
C ILE A 40 7.11 -21.61 -10.22
N ALA A 41 8.09 -20.86 -9.68
CA ALA A 41 9.13 -20.24 -10.49
C ALA A 41 10.08 -21.30 -11.08
N PRO A 42 10.30 -21.28 -12.41
CA PRO A 42 11.11 -22.32 -13.05
C PRO A 42 12.59 -22.22 -12.70
N TYR A 43 13.06 -21.05 -12.26
CA TYR A 43 14.47 -20.78 -11.96
C TYR A 43 14.64 -20.05 -10.62
N GLY A 44 15.89 -19.94 -10.14
CA GLY A 44 16.23 -19.03 -9.04
C GLY A 44 16.22 -17.57 -9.52
N PRO A 45 15.77 -16.60 -8.70
CA PRO A 45 15.62 -15.19 -9.10
C PRO A 45 16.96 -14.49 -9.41
N THR A 46 18.07 -15.06 -8.96
CA THR A 46 19.43 -14.55 -9.18
C THR A 46 20.23 -15.41 -10.16
N LYS A 47 19.65 -16.52 -10.67
CA LYS A 47 20.34 -17.41 -11.61
C LYS A 47 20.58 -16.68 -12.92
N MET A 48 21.84 -16.46 -13.27
CA MET A 48 22.30 -15.82 -14.48
C MET A 48 22.62 -16.87 -15.57
N ASP A 49 22.27 -16.55 -16.82
CA ASP A 49 22.65 -17.31 -17.99
C ASP A 49 23.05 -16.35 -19.11
N ILE A 50 24.32 -15.97 -19.13
CA ILE A 50 24.85 -14.92 -20.02
C ILE A 50 24.72 -15.33 -21.50
N VAL A 51 24.68 -16.64 -21.82
CA VAL A 51 24.50 -17.15 -23.17
C VAL A 51 23.09 -16.83 -23.70
N HIS A 52 22.10 -16.79 -22.82
CA HIS A 52 20.71 -16.51 -23.14
C HIS A 52 20.27 -15.08 -22.73
N ARG A 53 21.20 -14.11 -22.66
CA ARG A 53 20.87 -12.71 -22.35
C ARG A 53 19.99 -12.07 -23.42
N LEU A 54 19.03 -11.24 -23.03
CA LEU A 54 18.13 -10.47 -23.89
C LEU A 54 17.42 -11.34 -24.95
N LYS A 55 17.05 -12.57 -24.59
CA LYS A 55 16.28 -13.45 -25.47
C LYS A 55 14.78 -13.17 -25.31
N PRO A 56 14.04 -13.09 -26.46
CA PRO A 56 12.59 -12.93 -26.42
C PRO A 56 11.90 -14.14 -25.77
N PRO A 57 10.59 -14.03 -25.46
CA PRO A 57 9.80 -15.14 -24.95
C PRO A 57 9.94 -16.40 -25.81
N VAL A 58 10.35 -17.51 -25.19
CA VAL A 58 10.51 -18.84 -25.79
C VAL A 58 10.02 -19.90 -24.80
N ALA A 59 9.87 -21.17 -25.24
CA ALA A 59 9.37 -22.27 -24.41
C ALA A 59 10.19 -22.46 -23.11
N LEU A 60 11.48 -22.17 -23.13
CA LEU A 60 12.37 -22.25 -21.97
C LEU A 60 12.23 -21.06 -21.02
N HIS A 61 11.92 -19.87 -21.56
CA HIS A 61 11.75 -18.61 -20.82
C HIS A 61 10.47 -17.90 -21.31
N TRP A 62 9.34 -18.17 -20.67
CA TRP A 62 8.02 -17.75 -21.12
C TRP A 62 7.86 -16.23 -21.24
N PHE A 63 8.56 -15.46 -20.42
CA PHE A 63 8.57 -13.99 -20.48
C PHE A 63 9.93 -13.45 -20.96
N GLY A 64 10.77 -14.31 -21.57
CA GLY A 64 12.10 -13.95 -22.01
C GLY A 64 13.11 -13.81 -20.87
N THR A 65 14.28 -13.27 -21.19
CA THR A 65 15.39 -13.09 -20.26
C THR A 65 15.86 -11.64 -20.23
N ASP A 66 16.47 -11.22 -19.12
CA ASP A 66 17.04 -9.89 -18.94
C ASP A 66 18.49 -9.77 -19.46
N ASP A 67 19.12 -8.64 -19.17
CA ASP A 67 20.50 -8.31 -19.57
C ASP A 67 21.58 -9.19 -18.93
N PHE A 68 21.26 -9.94 -17.87
CA PHE A 68 22.11 -10.96 -17.26
C PHE A 68 21.67 -12.39 -17.63
N GLY A 69 20.68 -12.54 -18.52
CA GLY A 69 20.08 -13.83 -18.85
C GLY A 69 19.19 -14.41 -17.75
N ARG A 70 18.75 -13.61 -16.80
CA ARG A 70 17.85 -14.06 -15.72
C ARG A 70 16.43 -14.14 -16.28
N ASP A 71 15.67 -15.15 -15.83
CA ASP A 71 14.29 -15.38 -16.28
C ASP A 71 13.34 -14.29 -15.77
N VAL A 72 12.66 -13.60 -16.70
CA VAL A 72 11.79 -12.46 -16.39
C VAL A 72 10.54 -12.90 -15.62
N LEU A 73 9.95 -14.06 -15.95
CA LEU A 73 8.80 -14.59 -15.22
C LEU A 73 9.15 -14.84 -13.74
N THR A 74 10.24 -15.56 -13.49
CA THR A 74 10.76 -15.82 -12.15
C THR A 74 10.95 -14.51 -11.38
N ARG A 75 11.62 -13.54 -11.99
CA ARG A 75 11.87 -12.24 -11.35
C ARG A 75 10.59 -11.46 -11.10
N THR A 76 9.59 -11.54 -11.97
CA THR A 76 8.29 -10.89 -11.77
C THR A 76 7.54 -11.50 -10.59
N LEU A 77 7.58 -12.83 -10.42
CA LEU A 77 6.98 -13.54 -9.29
C LEU A 77 7.67 -13.20 -7.96
N TYR A 78 9.00 -13.23 -7.93
CA TYR A 78 9.75 -12.85 -6.72
C TYR A 78 9.68 -11.34 -6.46
N GLY A 79 9.62 -10.52 -7.50
CA GLY A 79 9.39 -9.09 -7.42
C GLY A 79 8.04 -8.75 -6.76
N ALA A 80 6.99 -9.53 -7.07
CA ALA A 80 5.70 -9.41 -6.41
C ALA A 80 5.81 -9.55 -4.88
N ARG A 81 6.59 -10.53 -4.39
CA ARG A 81 6.78 -10.73 -2.94
C ARG A 81 7.36 -9.50 -2.26
N ILE A 82 8.40 -8.92 -2.88
CA ILE A 82 9.10 -7.78 -2.29
C ILE A 82 8.25 -6.50 -2.43
N SER A 83 7.72 -6.21 -3.63
CA SER A 83 6.91 -5.00 -3.85
C SER A 83 5.64 -4.99 -3.00
N LEU A 84 4.94 -6.14 -2.86
CA LEU A 84 3.77 -6.25 -1.98
C LEU A 84 4.16 -6.14 -0.50
N SER A 85 5.28 -6.72 -0.07
CA SER A 85 5.72 -6.59 1.33
C SER A 85 6.14 -5.16 1.67
N VAL A 86 6.82 -4.44 0.76
CA VAL A 86 7.11 -3.01 0.94
C VAL A 86 5.82 -2.23 1.12
N GLY A 87 4.85 -2.40 0.20
CA GLY A 87 3.56 -1.72 0.29
C GLY A 87 2.85 -1.99 1.62
N LEU A 88 2.80 -3.26 2.06
CA LEU A 88 2.17 -3.64 3.33
C LEU A 88 2.87 -3.04 4.55
N MET A 89 4.21 -3.07 4.58
CA MET A 89 4.99 -2.49 5.68
C MET A 89 4.84 -0.96 5.73
N VAL A 90 4.78 -0.29 4.58
CA VAL A 90 4.52 1.16 4.50
C VAL A 90 3.13 1.48 5.06
N VAL A 91 2.09 0.71 4.67
CA VAL A 91 0.74 0.88 5.21
C VAL A 91 0.72 0.69 6.71
N ALA A 92 1.36 -0.36 7.23
CA ALA A 92 1.42 -0.65 8.65
C ALA A 92 2.08 0.52 9.42
N LEU A 93 3.24 0.99 8.97
CA LEU A 93 3.97 2.08 9.60
C LEU A 93 3.20 3.41 9.53
N ALA A 94 2.72 3.79 8.33
CA ALA A 94 1.96 5.02 8.16
C ALA A 94 0.64 5.01 8.94
N SER A 95 -0.05 3.85 9.00
CA SER A 95 -1.27 3.72 9.80
C SER A 95 -0.99 3.81 11.29
N LEU A 96 0.08 3.18 11.77
CA LEU A 96 0.46 3.24 13.19
C LEU A 96 0.77 4.68 13.63
N LEU A 97 1.70 5.33 12.92
CA LEU A 97 2.14 6.69 13.24
C LEU A 97 1.02 7.72 13.00
N GLY A 98 0.34 7.60 11.86
CA GLY A 98 -0.74 8.51 11.48
C GLY A 98 -1.97 8.38 12.39
N THR A 99 -2.30 7.17 12.85
CA THR A 99 -3.38 6.97 13.82
C THR A 99 -3.03 7.61 15.16
N ALA A 100 -1.83 7.41 15.66
CA ALA A 100 -1.39 8.05 16.89
C ALA A 100 -1.47 9.58 16.77
N LEU A 101 -0.83 10.17 15.76
CA LEU A 101 -0.84 11.62 15.54
C LEU A 101 -2.26 12.17 15.35
N GLY A 102 -3.08 11.52 14.51
CA GLY A 102 -4.44 11.98 14.21
C GLY A 102 -5.40 11.85 15.39
N LEU A 103 -5.27 10.77 16.18
CA LEU A 103 -6.08 10.55 17.37
C LEU A 103 -5.76 11.59 18.46
N PHE A 104 -4.47 11.84 18.74
CA PHE A 104 -4.06 12.85 19.69
C PHE A 104 -4.45 14.27 19.22
N ALA A 105 -4.25 14.61 17.95
CA ALA A 105 -4.66 15.91 17.39
C ALA A 105 -6.18 16.10 17.45
N GLY A 106 -6.95 15.07 17.09
CA GLY A 106 -8.42 15.15 17.10
C GLY A 106 -9.04 15.19 18.48
N TYR A 107 -8.43 14.51 19.47
CA TYR A 107 -8.97 14.43 20.83
C TYR A 107 -8.47 15.56 21.73
N VAL A 108 -7.15 15.83 21.74
CA VAL A 108 -6.51 16.81 22.65
C VAL A 108 -6.40 18.16 21.95
N ARG A 109 -7.36 19.07 22.21
CA ARG A 109 -7.43 20.40 21.56
C ARG A 109 -6.13 21.21 21.61
N LYS A 110 -5.35 21.08 22.69
CA LYS A 110 -4.08 21.83 22.86
C LYS A 110 -2.98 21.37 21.92
N LEU A 111 -3.01 20.11 21.49
CA LEU A 111 -2.00 19.51 20.60
C LEU A 111 -2.36 19.64 19.13
N ASP A 112 -3.63 19.90 18.80
CA ASP A 112 -4.15 19.92 17.44
C ASP A 112 -3.34 20.84 16.51
N ALA A 113 -3.21 22.12 16.89
CA ALA A 113 -2.52 23.10 16.07
C ALA A 113 -1.03 22.75 15.82
N ALA A 114 -0.32 22.24 16.83
CA ALA A 114 1.09 21.90 16.72
C ALA A 114 1.29 20.65 15.83
N LEU A 115 0.51 19.58 16.09
CA LEU A 115 0.61 18.34 15.33
C LEU A 115 0.19 18.53 13.87
N MET A 116 -0.87 19.33 13.62
CA MET A 116 -1.31 19.60 12.25
C MET A 116 -0.31 20.49 11.49
N ARG A 117 0.29 21.48 12.11
CA ARG A 117 1.37 22.26 11.46
C ARG A 117 2.55 21.40 11.07
N PHE A 118 2.94 20.45 11.93
CA PHE A 118 4.00 19.50 11.59
C PHE A 118 3.61 18.62 10.39
N THR A 119 2.39 18.05 10.38
CA THR A 119 1.91 17.25 9.25
C THR A 119 1.77 18.09 7.97
N ASP A 120 1.33 19.34 8.08
CA ASP A 120 1.19 20.27 6.94
C ASP A 120 2.55 20.64 6.36
N ALA A 121 3.58 20.82 7.21
CA ALA A 121 4.94 21.07 6.75
C ALA A 121 5.51 19.87 5.96
N LEU A 122 5.26 18.64 6.39
CA LEU A 122 5.66 17.45 5.61
C LEU A 122 4.93 17.36 4.27
N MET A 123 3.62 17.70 4.24
CA MET A 123 2.82 17.67 3.01
C MET A 123 3.06 18.85 2.06
N ALA A 124 3.83 19.88 2.49
CA ALA A 124 4.26 20.96 1.61
C ALA A 124 5.30 20.49 0.58
N PHE A 125 6.00 19.39 0.85
CA PHE A 125 6.94 18.79 -0.09
C PHE A 125 6.23 17.76 -0.97
N PRO A 126 6.56 17.70 -2.28
CA PRO A 126 6.15 16.58 -3.12
C PRO A 126 6.65 15.25 -2.54
N ASP A 127 5.76 14.24 -2.48
CA ASP A 127 6.03 12.94 -1.82
C ASP A 127 7.36 12.31 -2.27
N ILE A 128 7.60 12.26 -3.59
CA ILE A 128 8.82 11.65 -4.16
C ILE A 128 10.05 12.42 -3.75
N LEU A 129 10.03 13.76 -3.75
CA LEU A 129 11.18 14.57 -3.37
C LEU A 129 11.51 14.42 -1.89
N LEU A 130 10.49 14.37 -1.02
CA LEU A 130 10.69 14.13 0.40
C LEU A 130 11.26 12.72 0.65
N ALA A 131 10.76 11.71 -0.07
CA ALA A 131 11.29 10.35 0.03
C ALA A 131 12.76 10.27 -0.41
N ILE A 132 13.13 10.91 -1.53
CA ILE A 132 14.54 10.96 -2.01
C ILE A 132 15.42 11.67 -0.98
N ALA A 133 14.98 12.80 -0.42
CA ALA A 133 15.75 13.53 0.58
C ALA A 133 16.02 12.67 1.84
N LEU A 134 15.01 11.93 2.31
CA LEU A 134 15.18 11.00 3.43
C LEU A 134 16.16 9.86 3.09
N LEU A 135 16.01 9.27 1.89
CA LEU A 135 16.89 8.18 1.44
C LEU A 135 18.32 8.63 1.17
N ALA A 136 18.54 9.88 0.77
CA ALA A 136 19.89 10.46 0.64
C ALA A 136 20.65 10.46 1.98
N GLY A 137 19.92 10.65 3.09
CA GLY A 137 20.50 10.59 4.44
C GLY A 137 20.61 9.18 5.02
N LEU A 138 19.63 8.30 4.71
CA LEU A 138 19.53 6.96 5.28
C LEU A 138 20.31 5.89 4.49
N GLY A 139 20.55 6.13 3.21
CA GLY A 139 21.15 5.17 2.28
C GLY A 139 20.12 4.19 1.68
N PRO A 140 20.50 3.51 0.57
CA PRO A 140 19.63 2.60 -0.17
C PRO A 140 19.50 1.24 0.55
N SER A 141 18.33 0.96 1.11
CA SER A 141 17.96 -0.36 1.64
C SER A 141 16.44 -0.54 1.63
N LEU A 142 15.97 -1.78 1.63
CA LEU A 142 14.53 -2.08 1.70
C LEU A 142 13.90 -1.45 2.95
N PHE A 143 14.56 -1.57 4.10
CA PHE A 143 14.09 -1.01 5.36
C PHE A 143 13.99 0.52 5.31
N ASN A 144 15.00 1.19 4.75
CA ASN A 144 15.01 2.65 4.64
C ASN A 144 13.94 3.17 3.67
N VAL A 145 13.67 2.44 2.58
CA VAL A 145 12.54 2.75 1.68
C VAL A 145 11.21 2.66 2.41
N VAL A 146 10.99 1.60 3.18
CA VAL A 146 9.77 1.46 4.01
C VAL A 146 9.66 2.59 5.03
N LEU A 147 10.76 2.93 5.71
CA LEU A 147 10.79 4.00 6.70
C LEU A 147 10.50 5.37 6.05
N ALA A 148 11.16 5.69 4.94
CA ALA A 148 10.97 6.95 4.22
C ALA A 148 9.53 7.10 3.73
N LEU A 149 8.98 6.08 3.04
CA LEU A 149 7.62 6.11 2.54
C LEU A 149 6.58 6.09 3.67
N GLY A 150 6.85 5.35 4.75
CA GLY A 150 6.00 5.34 5.95
C GLY A 150 5.88 6.74 6.57
N ILE A 151 7.00 7.47 6.68
CA ILE A 151 7.01 8.86 7.15
C ILE A 151 6.25 9.78 6.19
N VAL A 152 6.52 9.66 4.89
CA VAL A 152 5.88 10.49 3.84
C VAL A 152 4.35 10.33 3.82
N TYR A 153 3.83 9.11 4.04
CA TYR A 153 2.38 8.84 4.02
C TYR A 153 1.69 8.99 5.38
N THR A 154 2.44 9.08 6.48
CA THR A 154 1.90 9.32 7.84
C THR A 154 0.96 10.53 7.92
N PRO A 155 1.27 11.72 7.36
CA PRO A 155 0.40 12.89 7.42
C PRO A 155 -0.98 12.67 6.80
N ARG A 156 -1.08 11.88 5.72
CA ARG A 156 -2.36 11.56 5.08
C ARG A 156 -3.27 10.77 6.00
N VAL A 157 -2.72 9.77 6.70
CA VAL A 157 -3.47 8.99 7.70
C VAL A 157 -3.85 9.87 8.89
N ALA A 158 -2.91 10.65 9.41
CA ALA A 158 -3.14 11.54 10.54
C ALA A 158 -4.32 12.50 10.28
N ARG A 159 -4.40 13.06 9.08
CA ARG A 159 -5.48 13.98 8.68
C ARG A 159 -6.84 13.29 8.62
N VAL A 160 -6.90 12.07 8.07
CA VAL A 160 -8.14 11.26 8.01
C VAL A 160 -8.59 10.88 9.41
N VAL A 161 -7.68 10.37 10.24
CA VAL A 161 -7.97 9.96 11.61
C VAL A 161 -8.40 11.15 12.47
N ARG A 162 -7.71 12.29 12.38
CA ARG A 162 -8.12 13.52 13.07
C ARG A 162 -9.53 13.93 12.71
N GLY A 163 -9.84 14.00 11.40
CA GLY A 163 -11.18 14.37 10.94
C GLY A 163 -12.27 13.44 11.49
N ALA A 164 -12.04 12.13 11.46
CA ALA A 164 -12.96 11.16 12.05
C ALA A 164 -13.06 11.29 13.58
N THR A 165 -11.94 11.50 14.27
CA THR A 165 -11.91 11.68 15.74
C THR A 165 -12.70 12.91 16.16
N LEU A 166 -12.58 14.03 15.43
CA LEU A 166 -13.35 15.26 15.72
C LEU A 166 -14.86 15.03 15.65
N VAL A 167 -15.32 14.19 14.72
CA VAL A 167 -16.74 13.83 14.63
C VAL A 167 -17.14 12.86 15.73
N LEU A 168 -16.35 11.83 15.98
CA LEU A 168 -16.68 10.77 16.93
C LEU A 168 -16.74 11.27 18.38
N ARG A 169 -15.86 12.19 18.77
CA ARG A 169 -15.83 12.70 20.15
C ARG A 169 -17.04 13.53 20.53
N GLU A 170 -17.80 14.08 19.58
CA GLU A 170 -19.02 14.84 19.83
C GLU A 170 -20.28 13.92 19.86
N LEU A 171 -20.11 12.60 19.82
CA LEU A 171 -21.23 11.65 19.86
C LEU A 171 -21.61 11.29 21.30
N GLN A 172 -22.91 11.07 21.53
CA GLN A 172 -23.49 10.80 22.86
C GLN A 172 -22.83 9.66 23.63
N PHE A 173 -22.28 8.63 22.95
CA PHE A 173 -21.62 7.52 23.63
C PHE A 173 -20.30 7.95 24.28
N VAL A 174 -19.63 8.99 23.74
CA VAL A 174 -18.40 9.57 24.34
C VAL A 174 -18.78 10.41 25.54
N GLU A 175 -19.79 11.28 25.41
CA GLU A 175 -20.31 12.08 26.54
C GLU A 175 -20.77 11.19 27.69
N ALA A 176 -21.45 10.07 27.40
CA ALA A 176 -21.86 9.11 28.42
C ALA A 176 -20.67 8.45 29.11
N ALA A 177 -19.58 8.12 28.36
CA ALA A 177 -18.37 7.57 28.94
C ALA A 177 -17.65 8.59 29.86
N GLU A 178 -17.60 9.86 29.46
CA GLU A 178 -17.06 10.97 30.29
C GLU A 178 -17.88 11.15 31.56
N ALA A 179 -19.21 11.16 31.47
CA ALA A 179 -20.11 11.29 32.62
C ALA A 179 -19.95 10.13 33.62
N LEU A 180 -19.58 8.94 33.15
CA LEU A 180 -19.28 7.77 33.99
C LEU A 180 -17.84 7.77 34.53
N GLY A 181 -17.05 8.82 34.27
CA GLY A 181 -15.70 8.98 34.80
C GLY A 181 -14.63 8.20 34.02
N ALA A 182 -14.85 7.88 32.76
CA ALA A 182 -13.82 7.24 31.93
C ALA A 182 -12.64 8.19 31.72
N THR A 183 -11.42 7.66 31.82
CA THR A 183 -10.19 8.43 31.56
C THR A 183 -10.02 8.69 30.05
N ASP A 184 -9.32 9.78 29.69
CA ASP A 184 -9.01 10.14 28.29
C ASP A 184 -8.39 8.97 27.52
N ALA A 185 -7.43 8.27 28.11
CA ALA A 185 -6.80 7.10 27.49
C ALA A 185 -7.83 5.99 27.19
N ARG A 186 -8.78 5.74 28.11
CA ARG A 186 -9.83 4.76 27.90
C ARG A 186 -10.78 5.20 26.79
N ILE A 187 -11.13 6.48 26.73
CA ILE A 187 -11.98 7.03 25.66
C ILE A 187 -11.28 6.85 24.30
N MET A 188 -10.03 7.26 24.18
CA MET A 188 -9.25 7.14 22.94
C MET A 188 -9.10 5.68 22.49
N LEU A 189 -8.70 4.78 23.37
CA LEU A 189 -8.33 3.41 22.99
C LEU A 189 -9.53 2.46 22.88
N VAL A 190 -10.56 2.64 23.70
CA VAL A 190 -11.69 1.71 23.78
C VAL A 190 -12.91 2.22 23.01
N HIS A 191 -13.12 3.55 22.97
CA HIS A 191 -14.30 4.12 22.36
C HIS A 191 -14.03 4.73 20.99
N LEU A 192 -12.92 5.45 20.78
CA LEU A 192 -12.62 6.09 19.51
C LEU A 192 -11.89 5.16 18.52
N LEU A 193 -10.78 4.55 18.96
CA LEU A 193 -9.92 3.75 18.08
C LEU A 193 -10.66 2.62 17.32
N PRO A 194 -11.56 1.83 17.93
CA PRO A 194 -12.31 0.81 17.21
C PRO A 194 -13.21 1.37 16.10
N ASN A 195 -13.72 2.60 16.28
CA ASN A 195 -14.56 3.28 15.28
C ASN A 195 -13.74 3.91 14.14
N LEU A 196 -12.41 4.03 14.30
CA LEU A 196 -11.49 4.50 13.27
C LEU A 196 -11.01 3.40 12.32
N VAL A 197 -11.29 2.13 12.62
CA VAL A 197 -10.86 0.98 11.80
C VAL A 197 -11.40 1.08 10.36
N SER A 198 -12.66 1.47 10.19
CA SER A 198 -13.27 1.61 8.86
C SER A 198 -12.56 2.63 7.96
N PRO A 199 -12.37 3.90 8.37
CA PRO A 199 -11.61 4.86 7.58
C PRO A 199 -10.13 4.46 7.41
N LEU A 200 -9.53 3.75 8.39
CA LEU A 200 -8.15 3.26 8.28
C LEU A 200 -8.00 2.17 7.23
N ILE A 201 -8.92 1.22 7.13
CA ILE A 201 -8.89 0.18 6.10
C ILE A 201 -8.98 0.82 4.71
N VAL A 202 -9.92 1.75 4.51
CA VAL A 202 -10.06 2.47 3.23
C VAL A 202 -8.78 3.24 2.89
N GLN A 203 -8.26 4.02 3.83
CA GLN A 203 -7.03 4.79 3.63
C GLN A 203 -5.82 3.87 3.36
N GLY A 204 -5.76 2.72 4.04
CA GLY A 204 -4.71 1.72 3.86
C GLY A 204 -4.64 1.15 2.45
N THR A 205 -5.79 0.90 1.80
CA THR A 205 -5.80 0.42 0.40
C THR A 205 -5.22 1.43 -0.57
N PHE A 206 -5.53 2.72 -0.40
CA PHE A 206 -4.94 3.77 -1.23
C PHE A 206 -3.44 3.92 -0.98
N ILE A 207 -3.01 3.94 0.30
CA ILE A 207 -1.58 4.03 0.63
C ILE A 207 -0.81 2.83 0.08
N PHE A 208 -1.40 1.63 0.10
CA PHE A 208 -0.77 0.44 -0.47
C PHE A 208 -0.49 0.64 -1.96
N ALA A 209 -1.49 1.09 -2.72
CA ALA A 209 -1.33 1.37 -4.15
C ALA A 209 -0.26 2.45 -4.41
N TYR A 210 -0.32 3.56 -3.67
CA TYR A 210 0.67 4.64 -3.78
C TYR A 210 2.08 4.20 -3.37
N ALA A 211 2.23 3.38 -2.33
CA ALA A 211 3.53 2.88 -1.89
C ALA A 211 4.22 2.04 -2.95
N ILE A 212 3.47 1.15 -3.64
CA ILE A 212 4.01 0.36 -4.75
C ILE A 212 4.47 1.26 -5.90
N LEU A 213 3.65 2.25 -6.29
CA LEU A 213 4.00 3.18 -7.37
C LEU A 213 5.22 4.03 -7.01
N THR A 214 5.27 4.53 -5.78
CA THR A 214 6.37 5.41 -5.36
C THR A 214 7.67 4.61 -5.14
N GLU A 215 7.59 3.37 -4.62
CA GLU A 215 8.76 2.47 -4.59
C GLU A 215 9.30 2.23 -6.00
N ALA A 216 8.43 1.93 -6.96
CA ALA A 216 8.83 1.72 -8.34
C ALA A 216 9.46 2.98 -8.96
N ALA A 217 8.91 4.17 -8.70
CA ALA A 217 9.47 5.44 -9.15
C ALA A 217 10.83 5.74 -8.49
N LEU A 218 10.97 5.48 -7.18
CA LEU A 218 12.27 5.64 -6.47
C LEU A 218 13.31 4.68 -7.02
N SER A 219 12.95 3.43 -7.26
CA SER A 219 13.84 2.43 -7.87
C SER A 219 14.25 2.83 -9.30
N PHE A 220 13.31 3.35 -10.08
CA PHE A 220 13.56 3.87 -11.43
C PHE A 220 14.54 5.06 -11.42
N LEU A 221 14.46 5.93 -10.41
CA LEU A 221 15.37 7.06 -10.21
C LEU A 221 16.70 6.67 -9.54
N GLY A 222 16.90 5.39 -9.23
CA GLY A 222 18.12 4.88 -8.58
C GLY A 222 18.20 5.14 -7.07
N ALA A 223 17.15 5.69 -6.46
CA ALA A 223 17.07 5.96 -5.02
C ALA A 223 16.30 4.88 -4.23
N GLY A 224 15.86 3.80 -4.88
CA GLY A 224 15.01 2.76 -4.31
C GLY A 224 15.76 1.63 -3.59
N VAL A 225 15.16 0.44 -3.64
CA VAL A 225 15.76 -0.79 -3.14
C VAL A 225 17.00 -1.18 -3.99
N PRO A 226 18.07 -1.76 -3.39
CA PRO A 226 19.24 -2.16 -4.17
C PRO A 226 18.89 -3.04 -5.38
N PRO A 227 19.56 -2.85 -6.56
CA PRO A 227 19.21 -3.55 -7.82
C PRO A 227 19.35 -5.08 -7.77
N THR A 228 20.10 -5.60 -6.78
CA THR A 228 20.25 -7.03 -6.54
C THR A 228 18.96 -7.69 -6.06
N THR A 229 18.08 -6.92 -5.42
CA THR A 229 16.78 -7.39 -4.92
C THR A 229 15.74 -7.24 -6.02
N PRO A 230 15.07 -8.32 -6.45
CA PRO A 230 14.03 -8.23 -7.48
C PRO A 230 12.81 -7.53 -6.91
N THR A 231 12.55 -6.28 -7.34
CA THR A 231 11.27 -5.58 -7.20
C THR A 231 10.76 -5.25 -8.59
N TRP A 232 9.46 -5.01 -8.72
CA TRP A 232 8.92 -4.59 -10.02
C TRP A 232 9.55 -3.27 -10.48
N GLY A 233 9.82 -2.35 -9.54
CA GLY A 233 10.49 -1.08 -9.81
C GLY A 233 11.91 -1.27 -10.35
N ASN A 234 12.73 -2.11 -9.69
CA ASN A 234 14.08 -2.42 -10.15
C ASN A 234 14.12 -3.11 -11.52
N MET A 235 13.11 -3.96 -11.80
CA MET A 235 13.02 -4.60 -13.12
C MET A 235 12.77 -3.57 -14.22
N ILE A 236 11.85 -2.61 -13.99
CA ILE A 236 11.58 -1.53 -14.96
C ILE A 236 12.79 -0.62 -15.09
N ALA A 237 13.48 -0.27 -13.99
CA ALA A 237 14.69 0.54 -14.02
C ALA A 237 15.80 -0.12 -14.84
N GLY A 238 16.05 -1.41 -14.62
CA GLY A 238 17.03 -2.18 -15.39
C GLY A 238 16.67 -2.33 -16.89
N ALA A 239 15.38 -2.36 -17.21
CA ALA A 239 14.90 -2.48 -18.58
C ALA A 239 15.07 -1.19 -19.41
N GLN A 240 15.24 -0.02 -18.76
CA GLN A 240 15.27 1.30 -19.42
C GLN A 240 16.29 1.38 -20.58
N GLN A 241 17.46 0.77 -20.41
CA GLN A 241 18.52 0.79 -21.41
C GLN A 241 18.22 -0.09 -22.63
N TYR A 242 17.25 -1.00 -22.51
CA TYR A 242 16.93 -2.04 -23.51
C TYR A 242 15.52 -1.89 -24.11
N MET A 243 14.84 -0.75 -23.88
CA MET A 243 13.47 -0.51 -24.31
C MET A 243 13.24 -0.74 -25.82
N ASN A 244 14.22 -0.38 -26.66
CA ASN A 244 14.12 -0.54 -28.11
C ASN A 244 14.48 -1.95 -28.62
N GLN A 245 14.90 -2.86 -27.72
CA GLN A 245 15.39 -4.20 -28.09
C GLN A 245 14.62 -5.32 -27.38
N ALA A 246 14.04 -5.05 -26.23
CA ALA A 246 13.51 -6.06 -25.33
C ALA A 246 12.27 -5.55 -24.56
N ASP A 247 11.16 -5.31 -25.25
CA ASP A 247 9.91 -4.77 -24.69
C ASP A 247 9.35 -5.63 -23.57
N TRP A 248 9.57 -6.94 -23.59
CA TRP A 248 9.09 -7.88 -22.58
C TRP A 248 9.64 -7.60 -21.18
N LEU A 249 10.80 -6.93 -21.08
CA LEU A 249 11.41 -6.57 -19.79
C LEU A 249 10.55 -5.59 -19.00
N ILE A 250 9.81 -4.71 -19.69
CA ILE A 250 8.94 -3.71 -19.09
C ILE A 250 7.51 -4.23 -18.96
N LEU A 251 7.03 -4.98 -19.96
CA LEU A 251 5.65 -5.42 -20.00
C LEU A 251 5.26 -6.29 -18.80
N ALA A 252 6.10 -7.25 -18.41
CA ALA A 252 5.78 -8.15 -17.33
C ALA A 252 5.66 -7.43 -15.96
N PRO A 253 6.68 -6.70 -15.45
CA PRO A 253 6.57 -5.98 -14.20
C PRO A 253 5.62 -4.79 -14.28
N GLY A 254 5.52 -4.11 -15.44
CA GLY A 254 4.60 -3.01 -15.66
C GLY A 254 3.14 -3.43 -15.54
N LEU A 255 2.75 -4.53 -16.21
CA LEU A 255 1.41 -5.10 -16.06
C LEU A 255 1.11 -5.54 -14.62
N ALA A 256 2.09 -6.13 -13.93
CA ALA A 256 1.93 -6.52 -12.53
C ALA A 256 1.64 -5.30 -11.64
N ILE A 257 2.35 -4.19 -11.81
CA ILE A 257 2.09 -2.93 -11.09
C ILE A 257 0.70 -2.40 -11.43
N VAL A 258 0.38 -2.26 -12.73
CA VAL A 258 -0.90 -1.69 -13.18
C VAL A 258 -2.07 -2.50 -12.63
N LEU A 259 -2.05 -3.82 -12.78
CA LEU A 259 -3.12 -4.70 -12.29
C LEU A 259 -3.26 -4.61 -10.77
N THR A 260 -2.15 -4.60 -10.04
CA THR A 260 -2.18 -4.49 -8.57
C THR A 260 -2.76 -3.15 -8.11
N VAL A 261 -2.24 -2.05 -8.66
CA VAL A 261 -2.63 -0.68 -8.26
C VAL A 261 -4.08 -0.41 -8.60
N LEU A 262 -4.53 -0.72 -9.84
CA LEU A 262 -5.92 -0.53 -10.24
C LEU A 262 -6.87 -1.38 -9.39
N SER A 263 -6.49 -2.64 -9.14
CA SER A 263 -7.32 -3.52 -8.31
C SER A 263 -7.42 -3.03 -6.86
N LEU A 264 -6.31 -2.56 -6.28
CA LEU A 264 -6.33 -1.97 -4.92
C LEU A 264 -7.19 -0.71 -4.84
N GLN A 265 -7.13 0.18 -5.86
CA GLN A 265 -7.95 1.38 -5.90
C GLN A 265 -9.44 1.04 -6.01
N ILE A 266 -9.83 0.12 -6.90
CA ILE A 266 -11.23 -0.32 -7.05
C ILE A 266 -11.75 -0.96 -5.77
N VAL A 267 -10.94 -1.79 -5.11
CA VAL A 267 -11.31 -2.39 -3.82
C VAL A 267 -11.43 -1.30 -2.73
N GLY A 268 -10.52 -0.33 -2.71
CA GLY A 268 -10.57 0.80 -1.79
C GLY A 268 -11.84 1.64 -1.95
N ASP A 269 -12.21 1.98 -3.18
CA ASP A 269 -13.45 2.69 -3.48
C ASP A 269 -14.68 1.85 -3.10
N GLY A 270 -14.67 0.55 -3.41
CA GLY A 270 -15.73 -0.38 -3.02
C GLY A 270 -15.91 -0.47 -1.50
N LEU A 271 -14.80 -0.49 -0.75
CA LEU A 271 -14.81 -0.46 0.72
C LEU A 271 -15.36 0.86 1.25
N ARG A 272 -14.93 1.99 0.69
CA ARG A 272 -15.42 3.32 1.06
C ARG A 272 -16.94 3.41 0.89
N ASP A 273 -17.46 3.02 -0.27
CA ASP A 273 -18.91 3.04 -0.56
C ASP A 273 -19.69 2.11 0.35
N ALA A 274 -19.15 0.92 0.64
CA ALA A 274 -19.81 -0.06 1.50
C ALA A 274 -19.85 0.36 2.98
N LEU A 275 -18.88 1.18 3.41
CA LEU A 275 -18.76 1.68 4.78
C LEU A 275 -19.43 3.05 4.99
N ASP A 276 -19.83 3.77 3.91
CA ASP A 276 -20.50 5.08 4.03
C ASP A 276 -21.91 4.95 4.58
N PRO A 277 -22.22 5.53 5.77
CA PRO A 277 -23.55 5.46 6.38
C PRO A 277 -24.63 6.19 5.59
N LYS A 278 -24.26 7.22 4.79
CA LYS A 278 -25.22 8.00 4.01
C LYS A 278 -25.78 7.19 2.85
N LEU A 279 -24.95 6.38 2.20
CA LEU A 279 -25.40 5.48 1.14
C LEU A 279 -26.23 4.32 1.69
N GLN A 280 -26.09 3.99 2.99
CA GLN A 280 -26.88 2.95 3.64
C GLN A 280 -28.36 3.31 3.82
N ARG A 281 -28.71 4.60 3.84
CA ARG A 281 -30.11 5.07 4.01
C ARG A 281 -30.86 5.21 2.69
N LEU A 282 -30.18 5.13 1.55
CA LEU A 282 -30.74 5.32 0.21
C LEU A 282 -30.99 3.98 -0.53
N MET A 283 -30.62 2.86 0.07
CA MET A 283 -30.83 1.50 -0.41
C MET A 283 -31.76 0.72 0.53
#